data_854c990504729521edf62bb5a595f740
#
_entry.id   854c990504729521edf62bb5a595f740
#
_cell.length_a   1.000
_cell.length_b   1.000
_cell.length_c   1.000
_cell.angle_alpha   90.00
_cell.angle_beta   90.00
_cell.angle_gamma   90.00
#
_symmetry.space_group_name_H-M   'P 1'
#
loop_
_entity.id
_entity.type
_entity.pdbx_description
1 polymer ?
#
loop_
_entity_poly.entity_id
_entity_poly.type
_entity_poly.pdbx_seq_one_letter_code
_entity_poly.pdbx_strand_id
1 'polypeptide(L)'
;QKMLGYAAAIGAAACYGTLAVLGKKVVSDIAPPLVATAFSMIIGTIILAAIFQQQIRQDLIVRPALKGWIFVTLAGGSATWGVTFWYLALNQAPAVLVAPIASIHPVFSVLITLVFLRKTEHVSMKTVLGAVLVTLGVVIITLSSKWPGYNVFGINI
;
A
#
# COMPACT_ATOMS: atom_id res chain seq x y z
N GLN A 1 -11.51 -21.15 4.24
CA GLN A 1 -10.20 -20.46 4.10
C GLN A 1 -10.24 -19.36 3.03
N LYS A 2 -10.81 -19.60 1.82
CA LYS A 2 -10.87 -18.58 0.76
C LYS A 2 -11.72 -17.35 1.14
N MET A 3 -12.85 -17.54 1.82
CA MET A 3 -13.69 -16.42 2.27
C MET A 3 -12.99 -15.53 3.29
N LEU A 4 -12.20 -16.11 4.21
CA LEU A 4 -11.42 -15.34 5.17
C LEU A 4 -10.36 -14.47 4.48
N GLY A 5 -9.72 -14.99 3.43
CA GLY A 5 -8.79 -14.22 2.61
C GLY A 5 -9.44 -13.02 1.90
N TYR A 6 -10.64 -13.21 1.34
CA TYR A 6 -11.38 -12.10 0.72
C TYR A 6 -11.82 -11.05 1.75
N ALA A 7 -12.29 -11.47 2.92
CA ALA A 7 -12.64 -10.54 4.01
C ALA A 7 -11.42 -9.74 4.48
N ALA A 8 -10.27 -10.39 4.64
CA ALA A 8 -9.03 -9.73 5.00
C ALA A 8 -8.57 -8.72 3.92
N ALA A 9 -8.71 -9.06 2.64
CA ALA A 9 -8.38 -8.17 1.53
C ALA A 9 -9.27 -6.91 1.49
N ILE A 10 -10.58 -7.07 1.73
CA ILE A 10 -11.51 -5.94 1.83
C ILE A 10 -11.15 -5.06 3.04
N GLY A 11 -10.86 -5.68 4.18
CA GLY A 11 -10.40 -4.96 5.38
C GLY A 11 -9.13 -4.16 5.12
N ALA A 12 -8.14 -4.75 4.45
CA ALA A 12 -6.92 -4.05 4.05
C ALA A 12 -7.21 -2.85 3.13
N ALA A 13 -8.10 -3.03 2.14
CA ALA A 13 -8.48 -1.94 1.23
C ALA A 13 -9.15 -0.77 1.98
N ALA A 14 -10.03 -1.06 2.93
CA ALA A 14 -10.65 -0.03 3.78
C ALA A 14 -9.62 0.71 4.63
N CYS A 15 -8.66 -0.01 5.23
CA CYS A 15 -7.57 0.60 6.00
C CYS A 15 -6.69 1.50 5.12
N TYR A 16 -6.33 1.06 3.90
CA TYR A 16 -5.53 1.89 2.98
C TYR A 16 -6.30 3.14 2.51
N GLY A 17 -7.60 3.03 2.26
CA GLY A 17 -8.44 4.19 1.94
C GLY A 17 -8.48 5.20 3.08
N THR A 18 -8.67 4.74 4.31
CA THR A 18 -8.64 5.57 5.51
C THR A 18 -7.27 6.23 5.71
N LEU A 19 -6.19 5.46 5.50
CA LEU A 19 -4.82 5.96 5.58
C LEU A 19 -4.56 7.12 4.61
N ALA A 20 -5.13 7.08 3.40
CA ALA A 20 -4.97 8.17 2.43
C ALA A 20 -5.53 9.51 2.96
N VAL A 21 -6.72 9.48 3.57
CA VAL A 21 -7.38 10.67 4.11
C VAL A 21 -6.70 11.17 5.38
N LEU A 22 -6.47 10.28 6.35
CA LEU A 22 -5.81 10.64 7.60
C LEU A 22 -4.35 11.04 7.37
N GLY A 23 -3.65 10.32 6.50
CA GLY A 23 -2.27 10.61 6.12
C GLY A 23 -2.13 12.00 5.50
N LYS A 24 -3.05 12.39 4.60
CA LYS A 24 -3.08 13.75 4.05
C LYS A 24 -3.18 14.80 5.16
N LYS A 25 -4.11 14.62 6.10
CA LYS A 25 -4.28 15.56 7.20
C LYS A 25 -3.03 15.65 8.08
N VAL A 26 -2.40 14.52 8.36
CA VAL A 26 -1.16 14.49 9.17
C VAL A 26 -0.03 15.27 8.51
N VAL A 27 0.22 15.03 7.21
CA VAL A 27 1.36 15.68 6.52
C VAL A 27 1.09 17.12 6.11
N SER A 28 -0.20 17.53 6.05
CA SER A 28 -0.55 18.93 5.76
C SER A 28 -0.50 19.82 7.00
N ASP A 29 -0.92 19.30 8.17
CA ASP A 29 -1.23 20.16 9.32
C ASP A 29 -0.38 19.84 10.56
N ILE A 30 0.20 18.61 10.65
CA ILE A 30 0.75 18.14 11.93
C ILE A 30 2.25 17.88 11.86
N ALA A 31 2.74 17.15 10.86
CA ALA A 31 4.14 16.69 10.85
C ALA A 31 4.70 16.55 9.42
N PRO A 32 6.02 16.80 9.25
CA PRO A 32 6.69 16.53 7.98
C PRO A 32 6.57 15.05 7.57
N PRO A 33 6.57 14.72 6.26
CA PRO A 33 6.40 13.36 5.75
C PRO A 33 7.33 12.31 6.37
N LEU A 34 8.59 12.64 6.58
CA LEU A 34 9.57 11.73 7.19
C LEU A 34 9.23 11.40 8.64
N VAL A 35 8.79 12.40 9.39
CA VAL A 35 8.38 12.24 10.79
C VAL A 35 7.12 11.40 10.85
N ALA A 36 6.13 11.67 9.99
CA ALA A 36 4.91 10.89 9.88
C ALA A 36 5.20 9.42 9.54
N THR A 37 6.13 9.15 8.61
CA THR A 37 6.57 7.77 8.29
C THR A 37 7.18 7.10 9.51
N ALA A 38 8.12 7.73 10.19
CA ALA A 38 8.82 7.16 11.34
C ALA A 38 7.84 6.78 12.45
N PHE A 39 6.97 7.71 12.86
CA PHE A 39 5.96 7.44 13.88
C PHE A 39 4.97 6.35 13.47
N SER A 40 4.50 6.35 12.23
CA SER A 40 3.59 5.30 11.73
C SER A 40 4.23 3.91 11.79
N MET A 41 5.51 3.79 11.41
CA MET A 41 6.24 2.53 11.45
C MET A 41 6.49 2.06 12.89
N ILE A 42 6.87 2.95 13.80
CA ILE A 42 7.11 2.62 15.21
C ILE A 42 5.82 2.16 15.87
N ILE A 43 4.75 2.93 15.75
CA ILE A 43 3.44 2.60 16.34
C ILE A 43 2.90 1.30 15.75
N GLY A 44 2.97 1.14 14.43
CA GLY A 44 2.55 -0.09 13.75
C GLY A 44 3.33 -1.31 14.23
N THR A 45 4.64 -1.18 14.41
CA THR A 45 5.50 -2.25 14.93
C THR A 45 5.12 -2.64 16.35
N ILE A 46 4.88 -1.66 17.23
CA ILE A 46 4.47 -1.91 18.63
C ILE A 46 3.14 -2.63 18.67
N ILE A 47 2.15 -2.18 17.90
CA ILE A 47 0.83 -2.80 17.84
C ILE A 47 0.92 -4.25 17.34
N LEU A 48 1.64 -4.47 16.23
CA LEU A 48 1.83 -5.83 15.69
C LEU A 48 2.57 -6.73 16.66
N ALA A 49 3.62 -6.22 17.31
CA ALA A 49 4.37 -6.98 18.30
C ALA A 49 3.49 -7.36 19.51
N ALA A 50 2.61 -6.48 19.96
CA ALA A 50 1.67 -6.77 21.05
C ALA A 50 0.63 -7.83 20.66
N ILE A 51 0.09 -7.75 19.44
CA ILE A 51 -0.95 -8.68 18.96
C ILE A 51 -0.34 -10.07 18.70
N PHE A 52 0.81 -10.12 18.03
CA PHE A 52 1.43 -11.35 17.54
C PHE A 52 2.61 -11.84 18.39
N GLN A 53 2.72 -11.40 19.65
CA GLN A 53 3.84 -11.75 20.54
C GLN A 53 4.12 -13.25 20.67
N GLN A 54 3.07 -14.08 20.65
CA GLN A 54 3.24 -15.54 20.75
C GLN A 54 3.86 -16.15 19.49
N GLN A 55 3.39 -15.72 18.31
CA GLN A 55 3.95 -16.15 17.03
C GLN A 55 5.39 -15.70 16.88
N ILE A 56 5.69 -14.44 17.21
CA ILE A 56 7.05 -13.91 17.16
C ILE A 56 8.00 -14.71 18.03
N ARG A 57 7.59 -15.09 19.26
CA ARG A 57 8.40 -15.92 20.13
C ARG A 57 8.66 -17.30 19.55
N GLN A 58 7.65 -17.94 18.97
CA GLN A 58 7.79 -19.25 18.33
C GLN A 58 8.74 -19.20 17.13
N ASP A 59 8.59 -18.20 16.27
CA ASP A 59 9.44 -18.03 15.08
C ASP A 59 10.90 -17.73 15.45
N LEU A 60 11.15 -16.98 16.52
CA LEU A 60 12.50 -16.72 17.03
C LEU A 60 13.18 -17.97 17.60
N ILE A 61 12.42 -18.90 18.21
CA ILE A 61 12.95 -20.17 18.73
C ILE A 61 13.41 -21.09 17.59
N VAL A 62 12.69 -21.09 16.47
CA VAL A 62 13.01 -21.94 15.30
C VAL A 62 14.29 -21.51 14.58
N ARG A 63 14.87 -20.35 14.92
CA ARG A 63 16.07 -19.77 14.29
C ARG A 63 15.98 -19.77 12.77
N PRO A 64 15.28 -18.80 12.18
CA PRO A 64 15.16 -18.71 10.73
C PRO A 64 16.54 -18.62 10.08
N ALA A 65 16.70 -19.27 8.92
CA ALA A 65 17.95 -19.22 8.16
C ALA A 65 18.33 -17.76 7.85
N LEU A 66 19.65 -17.47 7.80
CA LEU A 66 20.17 -16.12 7.50
C LEU A 66 19.54 -15.52 6.24
N LYS A 67 19.26 -16.36 5.23
CA LYS A 67 18.55 -15.93 4.01
C LYS A 67 17.16 -15.35 4.32
N GLY A 68 16.42 -15.93 5.26
CA GLY A 68 15.12 -15.42 5.69
C GLY A 68 15.23 -14.01 6.28
N TRP A 69 16.21 -13.75 7.14
CA TRP A 69 16.47 -12.44 7.70
C TRP A 69 16.79 -11.39 6.64
N ILE A 70 17.60 -11.74 5.64
CA ILE A 70 17.94 -10.85 4.53
C ILE A 70 16.67 -10.45 3.76
N PHE A 71 15.83 -11.43 3.39
CA PHE A 71 14.59 -11.14 2.66
C PHE A 71 13.61 -10.29 3.46
N VAL A 72 13.43 -10.55 4.75
CA VAL A 72 12.55 -9.76 5.62
C VAL A 72 13.08 -8.33 5.76
N THR A 73 14.39 -8.14 5.93
CA THR A 73 15.00 -6.81 6.02
C THR A 73 14.85 -6.02 4.71
N LEU A 74 15.07 -6.66 3.56
CA LEU A 74 14.87 -6.04 2.25
C LEU A 74 13.39 -5.67 2.02
N ALA A 75 12.46 -6.56 2.39
CA ALA A 75 11.03 -6.29 2.28
C ALA A 75 10.61 -5.13 3.18
N GLY A 76 11.08 -5.10 4.43
CA GLY A 76 10.81 -4.00 5.37
C GLY A 76 11.39 -2.67 4.90
N GLY A 77 12.61 -2.68 4.37
CA GLY A 77 13.24 -1.51 3.76
C GLY A 77 12.44 -0.97 2.57
N SER A 78 12.06 -1.85 1.65
CA SER A 78 11.23 -1.48 0.50
C SER A 78 9.87 -0.90 0.93
N ALA A 79 9.23 -1.50 1.93
CA ALA A 79 7.96 -1.02 2.45
C ALA A 79 8.10 0.37 3.09
N THR A 80 9.17 0.61 3.84
CA THR A 80 9.46 1.91 4.46
C THR A 80 9.65 3.00 3.41
N TRP A 81 10.42 2.72 2.35
CA TRP A 81 10.57 3.63 1.20
C TRP A 81 9.23 3.90 0.52
N GLY A 82 8.43 2.86 0.28
CA GLY A 82 7.10 3.00 -0.31
C GLY A 82 6.19 3.92 0.50
N VAL A 83 6.13 3.75 1.81
CA VAL A 83 5.34 4.61 2.71
C VAL A 83 5.90 6.04 2.77
N THR A 84 7.21 6.21 2.74
CA THR A 84 7.82 7.54 2.69
C THR A 84 7.42 8.29 1.43
N PHE A 85 7.52 7.67 0.26
CA PHE A 85 7.07 8.27 -1.00
C PHE A 85 5.57 8.54 -1.01
N TRP A 86 4.77 7.67 -0.40
CA TRP A 86 3.34 7.89 -0.21
C TRP A 86 3.05 9.18 0.56
N TYR A 87 3.68 9.37 1.71
CA TYR A 87 3.50 10.58 2.50
C TYR A 87 4.06 11.83 1.81
N LEU A 88 5.17 11.71 1.08
CA LEU A 88 5.71 12.80 0.25
C LEU A 88 4.72 13.22 -0.84
N ALA A 89 4.10 12.26 -1.50
CA ALA A 89 3.08 12.53 -2.52
C ALA A 89 1.84 13.19 -1.91
N LEU A 90 1.36 12.70 -0.76
CA LEU A 90 0.24 13.30 -0.04
C LEU A 90 0.55 14.72 0.46
N ASN A 91 1.79 15.02 0.78
CA ASN A 91 2.19 16.38 1.16
C ASN A 91 2.02 17.38 0.00
N GLN A 92 2.34 16.95 -1.22
CA GLN A 92 2.34 17.82 -2.40
C GLN A 92 1.06 17.80 -3.23
N ALA A 93 0.21 16.77 -3.09
CA ALA A 93 -0.99 16.60 -3.89
C ALA A 93 -2.20 16.17 -3.05
N PRO A 94 -3.44 16.44 -3.53
CA PRO A 94 -4.64 15.96 -2.88
C PRO A 94 -4.72 14.43 -2.84
N ALA A 95 -5.24 13.87 -1.75
CA ALA A 95 -5.39 12.43 -1.57
C ALA A 95 -6.22 11.78 -2.69
N VAL A 96 -7.20 12.51 -3.23
CA VAL A 96 -8.06 12.06 -4.35
C VAL A 96 -7.25 11.78 -5.63
N LEU A 97 -6.12 12.43 -5.83
CA LEU A 97 -5.22 12.19 -6.97
C LEU A 97 -4.15 11.15 -6.64
N VAL A 98 -3.60 11.20 -5.43
CA VAL A 98 -2.52 10.29 -5.01
C VAL A 98 -3.00 8.85 -4.89
N ALA A 99 -4.16 8.62 -4.28
CA ALA A 99 -4.69 7.27 -4.07
C ALA A 99 -4.95 6.50 -5.38
N PRO A 100 -5.60 7.09 -6.41
CA PRO A 100 -5.75 6.42 -7.70
C PRO A 100 -4.40 6.11 -8.38
N ILE A 101 -3.45 7.04 -8.38
CA ILE A 101 -2.13 6.82 -9.00
C ILE A 101 -1.41 5.66 -8.31
N ALA A 102 -1.44 5.60 -6.98
CA ALA A 102 -0.86 4.49 -6.24
C ALA A 102 -1.56 3.14 -6.51
N SER A 103 -2.82 3.15 -6.93
CA SER A 103 -3.57 1.94 -7.29
C SER A 103 -3.03 1.22 -8.54
N ILE A 104 -2.00 1.74 -9.20
CA ILE A 104 -1.28 1.06 -10.29
C ILE A 104 -0.38 -0.08 -9.76
N HIS A 105 -0.11 -0.13 -8.44
CA HIS A 105 0.77 -1.14 -7.85
C HIS A 105 0.45 -2.61 -8.21
N PRO A 106 -0.82 -3.06 -8.44
CA PRO A 106 -1.08 -4.43 -8.85
C PRO A 106 -0.44 -4.79 -10.19
N VAL A 107 -0.30 -3.83 -11.12
CA VAL A 107 0.37 -4.06 -12.42
C VAL A 107 1.86 -4.34 -12.19
N PHE A 108 2.52 -3.54 -11.36
CA PHE A 108 3.92 -3.78 -11.00
C PHE A 108 4.08 -5.10 -10.27
N SER A 109 3.16 -5.46 -9.37
CA SER A 109 3.17 -6.73 -8.66
C SER A 109 3.07 -7.91 -9.64
N VAL A 110 2.14 -7.86 -10.60
CA VAL A 110 2.00 -8.90 -11.63
C VAL A 110 3.26 -8.99 -12.49
N LEU A 111 3.84 -7.86 -12.92
CA LEU A 111 5.06 -7.85 -13.73
C LEU A 111 6.23 -8.48 -12.97
N ILE A 112 6.44 -8.11 -11.70
CA ILE A 112 7.51 -8.66 -10.87
C ILE A 112 7.29 -10.15 -10.64
N THR A 113 6.05 -10.58 -10.37
CA THR A 113 5.71 -12.00 -10.20
C THR A 113 5.99 -12.79 -11.48
N LEU A 114 5.64 -12.27 -12.65
CA LEU A 114 5.93 -12.92 -13.93
C LEU A 114 7.42 -13.05 -14.22
N VAL A 115 8.24 -12.08 -13.81
CA VAL A 115 9.69 -12.10 -14.04
C VAL A 115 10.40 -12.99 -13.03
N PHE A 116 10.08 -12.86 -11.74
CA PHE A 116 10.86 -13.52 -10.67
C PHE A 116 10.21 -14.78 -10.12
N LEU A 117 8.86 -14.88 -10.11
CA LEU A 117 8.14 -15.98 -9.47
C LEU A 117 7.40 -16.89 -10.49
N ARG A 118 7.70 -16.79 -11.77
CA ARG A 118 7.04 -17.57 -12.84
C ARG A 118 7.03 -19.10 -12.61
N LYS A 119 7.98 -19.61 -11.84
CA LYS A 119 8.07 -21.03 -11.49
C LYS A 119 7.27 -21.41 -10.24
N THR A 120 6.92 -20.44 -9.42
CA THR A 120 6.32 -20.67 -8.09
C THR A 120 4.84 -20.26 -8.06
N GLU A 121 4.45 -19.27 -8.86
CA GLU A 121 3.07 -18.79 -8.93
C GLU A 121 2.51 -18.84 -10.37
N HIS A 122 1.31 -19.42 -10.49
CA HIS A 122 0.55 -19.39 -11.74
C HIS A 122 -0.28 -18.11 -11.79
N VAL A 123 0.22 -17.09 -12.49
CA VAL A 123 -0.56 -15.88 -12.74
C VAL A 123 -1.69 -16.20 -13.72
N SER A 124 -2.92 -16.20 -13.22
CA SER A 124 -4.10 -16.42 -14.05
C SER A 124 -4.36 -15.23 -14.98
N MET A 125 -4.83 -15.50 -16.21
CA MET A 125 -5.30 -14.45 -17.13
C MET A 125 -6.36 -13.53 -16.49
N LYS A 126 -7.17 -14.06 -15.58
CA LYS A 126 -8.14 -13.27 -14.81
C LYS A 126 -7.48 -12.22 -13.92
N THR A 127 -6.33 -12.54 -13.33
CA THR A 127 -5.54 -11.61 -12.51
C THR A 127 -4.95 -10.49 -13.35
N VAL A 128 -4.43 -10.81 -14.54
CA VAL A 128 -3.90 -9.81 -15.49
C VAL A 128 -5.02 -8.88 -15.95
N LEU A 129 -6.17 -9.43 -16.35
CA LEU A 129 -7.35 -8.65 -16.73
C LEU A 129 -7.82 -7.73 -15.61
N GLY A 130 -7.86 -8.21 -14.36
CA GLY A 130 -8.21 -7.40 -13.20
C GLY A 130 -7.24 -6.23 -12.99
N ALA A 131 -5.93 -6.47 -13.10
CA ALA A 131 -4.91 -5.42 -12.98
C ALA A 131 -5.06 -4.34 -14.09
N VAL A 132 -5.31 -4.77 -15.34
CA VAL A 132 -5.55 -3.86 -16.46
C VAL A 132 -6.82 -3.02 -16.25
N LEU A 133 -7.91 -3.63 -15.81
CA LEU A 133 -9.17 -2.92 -15.52
C LEU A 133 -9.00 -1.87 -14.43
N VAL A 134 -8.30 -2.19 -13.35
CA VAL A 134 -7.98 -1.23 -12.29
C VAL A 134 -7.17 -0.06 -12.85
N THR A 135 -6.15 -0.34 -13.66
CA THR A 135 -5.31 0.70 -14.25
C THR A 135 -6.12 1.61 -15.19
N LEU A 136 -6.99 1.05 -16.02
CA LEU A 136 -7.88 1.83 -16.89
C LEU A 136 -8.82 2.73 -16.07
N GLY A 137 -9.39 2.21 -14.97
CA GLY A 137 -10.20 3.00 -14.04
C GLY A 137 -9.43 4.19 -13.47
N VAL A 138 -8.19 3.97 -13.05
CA VAL A 138 -7.29 5.03 -12.55
C VAL A 138 -7.01 6.09 -13.62
N VAL A 139 -6.71 5.67 -14.84
CA VAL A 139 -6.46 6.60 -15.95
C VAL A 139 -7.68 7.47 -16.22
N ILE A 140 -8.87 6.88 -16.25
CA ILE A 140 -10.14 7.61 -16.47
C ILE A 140 -10.35 8.65 -15.34
N ILE A 141 -10.18 8.27 -14.08
CA ILE A 141 -10.31 9.18 -12.93
C ILE A 141 -9.30 10.33 -13.04
N THR A 142 -8.04 10.02 -13.34
CA THR A 142 -6.99 11.03 -13.44
C THR A 142 -7.21 12.01 -14.61
N LEU A 143 -7.68 11.51 -15.74
CA LEU A 143 -8.02 12.35 -16.91
C LEU A 143 -9.23 13.21 -16.61
N SER A 144 -10.25 12.66 -15.95
CA SER A 144 -11.46 13.41 -15.57
C SER A 144 -11.15 14.55 -14.60
N SER A 145 -10.18 14.39 -13.71
CA SER A 145 -9.79 15.44 -12.76
C SER A 145 -9.09 16.65 -13.41
N LYS A 146 -8.58 16.51 -14.64
CA LYS A 146 -7.97 17.58 -15.44
C LYS A 146 -8.99 18.35 -16.30
N TRP A 147 -10.27 17.93 -16.34
CA TRP A 147 -11.27 18.57 -17.16
C TRP A 147 -11.72 19.87 -16.48
N PRO A 148 -11.53 21.07 -17.10
CA PRO A 148 -11.97 22.34 -16.54
C PRO A 148 -13.51 22.33 -16.50
N GLY A 149 -14.09 22.33 -15.30
CA GLY A 149 -15.52 22.33 -15.08
C GLY A 149 -16.09 21.19 -14.24
N TYR A 150 -15.27 20.24 -13.78
CA TYR A 150 -15.72 19.19 -12.89
C TYR A 150 -15.59 19.62 -11.42
N ASN A 151 -16.61 20.33 -10.94
CA ASN A 151 -16.75 20.61 -9.52
C ASN A 151 -17.23 19.35 -8.80
N VAL A 152 -16.30 18.51 -8.35
CA VAL A 152 -16.62 17.39 -7.48
C VAL A 152 -16.98 17.96 -6.10
N PHE A 153 -18.26 17.88 -5.75
CA PHE A 153 -18.81 18.31 -4.45
C PHE A 153 -18.72 19.79 -4.08
N GLY A 154 -18.68 20.73 -5.04
CA GLY A 154 -18.79 22.16 -4.73
C GLY A 154 -17.60 22.75 -3.95
N ILE A 155 -16.48 22.04 -3.90
CA ILE A 155 -15.25 22.51 -3.29
C ILE A 155 -14.37 23.08 -4.41
N ASN A 156 -14.23 24.40 -4.43
CA ASN A 156 -13.21 25.07 -5.22
C ASN A 156 -11.85 24.70 -4.63
N ILE A 157 -11.09 23.86 -5.32
CA ILE A 157 -9.68 23.58 -5.02
C ILE A 157 -8.82 24.43 -5.94
#